data_a98b677e373d306bc9c715cce1b9bee1
#
_entry.id   a98b677e373d306bc9c715cce1b9bee1
#
_cell.length_a   1.000
_cell.length_b   1.000
_cell.length_c   1.000
_cell.angle_alpha   90.00
_cell.angle_beta   90.00
_cell.angle_gamma   90.00
#
_symmetry.space_group_name_H-M   'P 1'
#
loop_
_entity.id
_entity.type
_entity.pdbx_description
1 polymer ?
#
loop_
_entity_poly.entity_id
_entity_poly.type
_entity_poly.pdbx_seq_one_letter_code
_entity_poly.pdbx_strand_id
1 'polypeptide(L)'
;MKQLRIAICDDDNQDLLQITSLVEAYKEKNKTDITFISFNNATDLLESMSKPKNEYDLLLLDVLMTGFNGMQTAHEIREYNDKIEIVFLTSSPEYAVESYKVRANNYILKPATEEKLFPILDSLIERLKKPEESFVIKTKSCVFTIPFRKIEYVEINAKILYIYLADGKIREIGGSMTDFE
;
A
#
# COMPACT_ATOMS: atom_id res chain seq x y z
N MET A 1 6.42 -16.23 1.82
CA MET A 1 5.34 -15.29 1.40
C MET A 1 5.62 -13.96 2.10
N LYS A 2 5.40 -12.83 1.43
CA LYS A 2 5.52 -11.53 2.11
C LYS A 2 4.41 -11.43 3.16
N GLN A 3 4.76 -11.04 4.38
CA GLN A 3 3.83 -10.76 5.47
C GLN A 3 3.02 -9.50 5.13
N LEU A 4 1.71 -9.53 5.32
CA LEU A 4 0.84 -8.36 5.19
C LEU A 4 0.82 -7.61 6.54
N ARG A 5 1.20 -6.35 6.53
CA ARG A 5 1.23 -5.49 7.71
C ARG A 5 0.11 -4.46 7.65
N ILE A 6 -0.79 -4.50 8.61
CA ILE A 6 -2.00 -3.67 8.66
C ILE A 6 -1.91 -2.69 9.83
N ALA A 7 -2.16 -1.41 9.56
CA ALA A 7 -2.49 -0.44 10.60
C ALA A 7 -4.01 -0.27 10.65
N ILE A 8 -4.58 -0.22 11.84
CA ILE A 8 -6.01 -0.01 12.07
C ILE A 8 -6.15 1.21 12.97
N CYS A 9 -6.93 2.21 12.56
CA CYS A 9 -7.10 3.43 13.33
C CYS A 9 -8.58 3.82 13.43
N ASP A 10 -9.06 3.91 14.65
CA ASP A 10 -10.44 4.24 15.01
C ASP A 10 -10.48 4.73 16.46
N ASP A 11 -11.10 5.86 16.76
CA ASP A 11 -11.15 6.39 18.12
C ASP A 11 -12.27 5.75 18.96
N ASP A 12 -13.20 5.02 18.34
CA ASP A 12 -14.17 4.17 19.05
C ASP A 12 -13.57 2.79 19.34
N ASN A 13 -13.43 2.48 20.62
CA ASN A 13 -12.85 1.21 21.06
C ASN A 13 -13.69 -0.02 20.66
N GLN A 14 -15.01 0.10 20.52
CA GLN A 14 -15.87 -1.01 20.13
C GLN A 14 -15.68 -1.32 18.64
N ASP A 15 -15.65 -0.30 17.80
CA ASP A 15 -15.38 -0.43 16.39
C ASP A 15 -13.97 -0.98 16.16
N LEU A 16 -12.98 -0.47 16.91
CA LEU A 16 -11.60 -0.95 16.84
C LEU A 16 -11.50 -2.44 17.19
N LEU A 17 -12.19 -2.89 18.24
CA LEU A 17 -12.28 -4.31 18.62
C LEU A 17 -12.99 -5.14 17.55
N GLN A 18 -14.05 -4.64 16.96
CA GLN A 18 -14.77 -5.33 15.88
C GLN A 18 -13.87 -5.53 14.66
N ILE A 19 -13.19 -4.47 14.21
CA ILE A 19 -12.30 -4.52 13.03
C ILE A 19 -11.12 -5.47 13.29
N THR A 20 -10.48 -5.38 14.45
CA THR A 20 -9.38 -6.27 14.83
C THR A 20 -9.81 -7.73 14.88
N SER A 21 -11.01 -8.01 15.40
CA SER A 21 -11.57 -9.37 15.42
C SER A 21 -11.84 -9.91 14.02
N LEU A 22 -12.30 -9.08 13.08
CA LEU A 22 -12.49 -9.47 11.69
C LEU A 22 -11.16 -9.79 11.00
N VAL A 23 -10.13 -8.97 11.23
CA VAL A 23 -8.79 -9.23 10.67
C VAL A 23 -8.19 -10.53 11.22
N GLU A 24 -8.35 -10.80 12.52
CA GLU A 24 -7.89 -12.04 13.13
C GLU A 24 -8.67 -13.26 12.60
N ALA A 25 -10.00 -13.16 12.48
CA ALA A 25 -10.83 -14.22 11.88
C ALA A 25 -10.41 -14.52 10.43
N TYR A 26 -10.12 -13.48 9.65
CA TYR A 26 -9.60 -13.65 8.29
C TYR A 26 -8.25 -14.39 8.28
N LYS A 27 -7.31 -13.98 9.15
CA LYS A 27 -5.98 -14.58 9.28
C LYS A 27 -6.07 -16.08 9.62
N GLU A 28 -6.92 -16.44 10.59
CA GLU A 28 -7.12 -17.84 10.99
C GLU A 28 -7.75 -18.68 9.87
N LYS A 29 -8.83 -18.16 9.26
CA LYS A 29 -9.59 -18.84 8.21
C LYS A 29 -8.75 -19.14 6.98
N ASN A 30 -7.90 -18.17 6.56
CA ASN A 30 -7.12 -18.27 5.33
C ASN A 30 -5.66 -18.70 5.56
N LYS A 31 -5.24 -18.91 6.81
CA LYS A 31 -3.86 -19.24 7.20
C LYS A 31 -2.85 -18.28 6.57
N THR A 32 -3.17 -17.01 6.58
CA THR A 32 -2.35 -15.95 5.99
C THR A 32 -1.41 -15.34 7.02
N ASP A 33 -0.21 -14.94 6.57
CA ASP A 33 0.75 -14.26 7.43
C ASP A 33 0.40 -12.76 7.50
N ILE A 34 -0.46 -12.42 8.46
CA ILE A 34 -0.91 -11.05 8.74
C ILE A 34 -0.43 -10.64 10.12
N THR A 35 0.12 -9.43 10.21
CA THR A 35 0.33 -8.71 11.47
C THR A 35 -0.41 -7.39 11.42
N PHE A 36 -0.96 -6.96 12.55
CA PHE A 36 -1.63 -5.67 12.62
C PHE A 36 -1.31 -4.94 13.93
N ILE A 37 -1.42 -3.62 13.88
CA ILE A 37 -1.31 -2.74 15.02
C ILE A 37 -2.51 -1.81 14.98
N SER A 38 -3.17 -1.63 16.13
CA SER A 38 -4.32 -0.75 16.29
C SER A 38 -3.95 0.55 17.01
N PHE A 39 -4.56 1.63 16.57
CA PHE A 39 -4.39 2.98 17.09
C PHE A 39 -5.75 3.57 17.41
N ASN A 40 -5.88 4.23 18.53
CA ASN A 40 -7.13 4.91 18.92
C ASN A 40 -7.11 6.40 18.60
N ASN A 41 -6.11 6.89 17.89
CA ASN A 41 -6.03 8.26 17.41
C ASN A 41 -5.07 8.38 16.23
N ALA A 42 -5.27 9.41 15.41
CA ALA A 42 -4.46 9.66 14.22
C ALA A 42 -3.00 10.07 14.54
N THR A 43 -2.77 10.73 15.67
CA THR A 43 -1.43 11.20 16.04
C THR A 43 -0.47 10.05 16.28
N ASP A 44 -0.89 9.04 17.04
CA ASP A 44 -0.08 7.85 17.31
C ASP A 44 0.16 7.03 16.04
N LEU A 45 -0.85 6.95 15.15
CA LEU A 45 -0.70 6.33 13.85
C LEU A 45 0.39 7.04 13.02
N LEU A 46 0.31 8.36 12.86
CA LEU A 46 1.27 9.16 12.08
C LEU A 46 2.68 9.06 12.68
N GLU A 47 2.81 9.13 14.02
CA GLU A 47 4.08 8.93 14.70
C GLU A 47 4.64 7.53 14.44
N SER A 48 3.80 6.50 14.46
CA SER A 48 4.23 5.14 14.14
C SER A 48 4.72 5.03 12.69
N MET A 49 4.00 5.63 11.74
CA MET A 49 4.33 5.58 10.31
C MET A 49 5.61 6.36 9.96
N SER A 50 5.98 7.35 10.75
CA SER A 50 7.24 8.10 10.57
C SER A 50 8.50 7.27 10.90
N LYS A 51 8.34 6.14 11.58
CA LYS A 51 9.46 5.26 11.97
C LYS A 51 9.82 4.31 10.81
N PRO A 52 11.08 4.27 10.33
CA PRO A 52 11.47 3.47 9.15
C PRO A 52 11.21 1.96 9.27
N LYS A 53 11.06 1.45 10.49
CA LYS A 53 10.78 0.03 10.76
C LYS A 53 9.29 -0.33 10.65
N ASN A 54 8.41 0.66 10.64
CA ASN A 54 6.97 0.49 10.66
C ASN A 54 6.38 0.76 9.26
N GLU A 55 6.73 -0.10 8.30
CA GLU A 55 6.09 -0.08 6.99
C GLU A 55 4.79 -0.88 7.06
N TYR A 56 3.67 -0.25 6.73
CA TYR A 56 2.36 -0.89 6.59
C TYR A 56 2.01 -1.03 5.11
N ASP A 57 1.38 -2.14 4.75
CA ASP A 57 0.88 -2.39 3.41
C ASP A 57 -0.57 -1.89 3.25
N LEU A 58 -1.35 -1.94 4.34
CA LEU A 58 -2.75 -1.53 4.41
C LEU A 58 -3.02 -0.67 5.65
N LEU A 59 -3.81 0.36 5.45
CA LEU A 59 -4.40 1.17 6.51
C LEU A 59 -5.93 1.02 6.48
N LEU A 60 -6.51 0.52 7.56
CA LEU A 60 -7.93 0.55 7.85
C LEU A 60 -8.19 1.78 8.73
N LEU A 61 -8.90 2.78 8.23
CA LEU A 61 -8.96 4.11 8.84
C LEU A 61 -10.40 4.59 8.96
N ASP A 62 -10.82 4.93 10.17
CA ASP A 62 -12.08 5.67 10.33
C ASP A 62 -11.91 7.12 9.86
N VAL A 63 -12.98 7.68 9.29
CA VAL A 63 -13.04 9.08 8.88
C VAL A 63 -13.41 9.99 10.03
N LEU A 64 -14.35 9.55 10.86
CA LEU A 64 -14.93 10.37 11.92
C LEU A 64 -14.19 10.17 13.25
N MET A 65 -13.00 10.74 13.36
CA MET A 65 -12.21 10.70 14.59
C MET A 65 -12.09 12.08 15.22
N THR A 66 -11.93 12.09 16.53
CA THR A 66 -11.72 13.31 17.33
C THR A 66 -10.36 13.93 17.01
N GLY A 67 -10.30 15.23 16.79
CA GLY A 67 -9.08 15.94 16.46
C GLY A 67 -8.74 15.86 14.96
N PHE A 68 -7.74 15.09 14.59
CA PHE A 68 -7.40 14.83 13.19
C PHE A 68 -8.36 13.77 12.62
N ASN A 69 -9.21 14.17 11.68
CA ASN A 69 -10.08 13.21 11.02
C ASN A 69 -9.33 12.31 10.03
N GLY A 70 -9.93 11.19 9.65
CA GLY A 70 -9.29 10.21 8.77
C GLY A 70 -8.94 10.74 7.39
N MET A 71 -9.70 11.69 6.83
CA MET A 71 -9.41 12.30 5.54
C MET A 71 -8.14 13.15 5.60
N GLN A 72 -8.00 13.98 6.65
CA GLN A 72 -6.80 14.79 6.89
C GLN A 72 -5.59 13.89 7.11
N THR A 73 -5.76 12.82 7.91
CA THR A 73 -4.72 11.81 8.16
C THR A 73 -4.27 11.15 6.86
N ALA A 74 -5.20 10.77 6.00
CA ALA A 74 -4.89 10.15 4.71
C ALA A 74 -4.16 11.14 3.76
N HIS A 75 -4.55 12.41 3.75
CA HIS A 75 -3.84 13.43 2.98
C HIS A 75 -2.39 13.58 3.44
N GLU A 76 -2.15 13.70 4.74
CA GLU A 76 -0.80 13.82 5.30
C GLU A 76 0.05 12.58 4.96
N ILE A 77 -0.53 11.38 5.07
CA ILE A 77 0.17 10.15 4.68
C ILE A 77 0.55 10.19 3.19
N ARG A 78 -0.31 10.66 2.30
CA ARG A 78 -0.05 10.72 0.86
C ARG A 78 1.09 11.66 0.47
N GLU A 79 1.45 12.63 1.29
CA GLU A 79 2.60 13.50 1.05
C GLU A 79 3.94 12.76 1.06
N TYR A 80 4.05 11.67 1.81
CA TYR A 80 5.30 10.91 1.94
C TYR A 80 5.17 9.41 1.61
N ASN A 81 3.96 8.89 1.51
CA ASN A 81 3.70 7.48 1.16
C ASN A 81 2.48 7.35 0.23
N ASP A 82 2.77 7.25 -1.06
CA ASP A 82 1.75 7.05 -2.11
C ASP A 82 1.37 5.59 -2.34
N LYS A 83 2.06 4.65 -1.68
CA LYS A 83 1.96 3.20 -1.95
C LYS A 83 1.07 2.44 -0.99
N ILE A 84 0.94 2.93 0.25
CA ILE A 84 0.09 2.26 1.24
C ILE A 84 -1.36 2.22 0.73
N GLU A 85 -1.97 1.05 0.80
CA GLU A 85 -3.39 0.91 0.50
C GLU A 85 -4.22 1.51 1.64
N ILE A 86 -5.20 2.34 1.32
CA ILE A 86 -6.08 2.95 2.31
C ILE A 86 -7.50 2.46 2.07
N VAL A 87 -8.11 1.93 3.11
CA VAL A 87 -9.52 1.55 3.15
C VAL A 87 -10.18 2.32 4.29
N PHE A 88 -11.16 3.14 3.95
CA PHE A 88 -11.95 3.81 4.97
C PHE A 88 -13.04 2.89 5.51
N LEU A 89 -13.20 2.91 6.85
CA LEU A 89 -14.23 2.20 7.60
C LEU A 89 -14.96 3.23 8.44
N THR A 90 -16.12 3.71 8.03
CA THR A 90 -16.77 4.85 8.68
C THR A 90 -18.30 4.75 8.68
N SER A 91 -18.95 5.42 9.60
CA SER A 91 -20.41 5.57 9.62
C SER A 91 -20.94 6.67 8.70
N SER A 92 -20.10 7.58 8.18
CA SER A 92 -20.52 8.65 7.28
C SER A 92 -20.36 8.27 5.80
N PRO A 93 -21.39 8.40 4.95
CA PRO A 93 -21.29 8.24 3.51
C PRO A 93 -20.76 9.49 2.79
N GLU A 94 -20.69 10.63 3.46
CA GLU A 94 -20.46 11.95 2.84
C GLU A 94 -19.05 12.09 2.26
N TYR A 95 -18.07 11.41 2.84
CA TYR A 95 -16.66 11.49 2.42
C TYR A 95 -16.29 10.52 1.31
N ALA A 96 -17.24 9.71 0.81
CA ALA A 96 -16.95 8.71 -0.21
C ALA A 96 -16.38 9.33 -1.50
N VAL A 97 -16.89 10.48 -1.94
CA VAL A 97 -16.36 11.19 -3.11
C VAL A 97 -14.98 11.78 -2.82
N GLU A 98 -14.76 12.29 -1.63
CA GLU A 98 -13.47 12.87 -1.25
C GLU A 98 -12.36 11.82 -1.14
N SER A 99 -12.71 10.58 -0.77
CA SER A 99 -11.76 9.47 -0.65
C SER A 99 -10.98 9.18 -1.95
N TYR A 100 -11.54 9.53 -3.12
CA TYR A 100 -10.82 9.43 -4.39
C TYR A 100 -9.61 10.37 -4.48
N LYS A 101 -9.65 11.53 -3.82
CA LYS A 101 -8.52 12.48 -3.83
C LYS A 101 -7.28 11.92 -3.15
N VAL A 102 -7.48 11.09 -2.13
CA VAL A 102 -6.40 10.40 -1.43
C VAL A 102 -6.11 9.01 -2.02
N ARG A 103 -6.70 8.70 -3.18
CA ARG A 103 -6.54 7.39 -3.84
C ARG A 103 -6.80 6.24 -2.87
N ALA A 104 -7.92 6.34 -2.11
CA ALA A 104 -8.36 5.23 -1.27
C ALA A 104 -8.75 4.04 -2.15
N ASN A 105 -8.35 2.85 -1.73
CA ASN A 105 -8.66 1.61 -2.43
C ASN A 105 -10.16 1.27 -2.28
N ASN A 106 -10.69 1.47 -1.09
CA ASN A 106 -12.09 1.18 -0.78
C ASN A 106 -12.65 2.09 0.30
N TYR A 107 -14.00 2.13 0.34
CA TYR A 107 -14.76 2.87 1.32
C TYR A 107 -15.90 1.98 1.83
N ILE A 108 -15.85 1.60 3.10
CA ILE A 108 -16.81 0.68 3.73
C ILE A 108 -17.63 1.44 4.76
N LEU A 109 -18.95 1.40 4.61
CA LEU A 109 -19.84 1.91 5.65
C LEU A 109 -19.95 0.89 6.80
N LYS A 110 -19.72 1.36 8.03
CA LYS A 110 -19.95 0.58 9.25
C LYS A 110 -21.42 0.10 9.36
N PRO A 111 -21.70 -1.07 9.92
CA PRO A 111 -20.72 -1.97 10.50
C PRO A 111 -19.85 -2.66 9.45
N ALA A 112 -18.56 -2.85 9.76
CA ALA A 112 -17.68 -3.71 8.99
C ALA A 112 -18.12 -5.17 9.14
N THR A 113 -18.16 -5.92 8.03
CA THR A 113 -18.53 -7.34 8.04
C THR A 113 -17.54 -8.15 7.23
N GLU A 114 -17.55 -9.47 7.39
CA GLU A 114 -16.73 -10.37 6.58
C GLU A 114 -16.96 -10.15 5.07
N GLU A 115 -18.22 -10.04 4.65
CA GLU A 115 -18.58 -9.88 3.24
C GLU A 115 -18.03 -8.59 2.62
N LYS A 116 -17.82 -7.54 3.43
CA LYS A 116 -17.28 -6.26 2.97
C LYS A 116 -15.75 -6.24 3.00
N LEU A 117 -15.14 -6.76 4.08
CA LEU A 117 -13.71 -6.63 4.32
C LEU A 117 -12.88 -7.74 3.66
N PHE A 118 -13.34 -8.99 3.69
CA PHE A 118 -12.57 -10.14 3.23
C PHE A 118 -12.20 -10.09 1.75
N PRO A 119 -13.09 -9.69 0.82
CA PRO A 119 -12.73 -9.54 -0.59
C PRO A 119 -11.60 -8.52 -0.84
N ILE A 120 -11.52 -7.48 0.00
CA ILE A 120 -10.46 -6.47 -0.09
C ILE A 120 -9.13 -7.08 0.36
N LEU A 121 -9.13 -7.81 1.47
CA LEU A 121 -7.94 -8.51 1.96
C LEU A 121 -7.47 -9.57 0.95
N ASP A 122 -8.39 -10.32 0.34
CA ASP A 122 -8.07 -11.30 -0.72
C ASP A 122 -7.37 -10.63 -1.89
N SER A 123 -7.93 -9.52 -2.40
CA SER A 123 -7.35 -8.75 -3.52
C SER A 123 -5.96 -8.22 -3.20
N LEU A 124 -5.75 -7.72 -1.98
CA LEU A 124 -4.45 -7.22 -1.50
C LEU A 124 -3.42 -8.34 -1.42
N ILE A 125 -3.80 -9.48 -0.83
CA ILE A 125 -2.91 -10.63 -0.70
C ILE A 125 -2.54 -11.20 -2.06
N GLU A 126 -3.49 -11.27 -3.00
CA GLU A 126 -3.20 -11.69 -4.37
C GLU A 126 -2.21 -10.77 -5.07
N ARG A 127 -2.35 -9.45 -4.89
CA ARG A 127 -1.39 -8.47 -5.43
C ARG A 127 0.00 -8.62 -4.81
N LEU A 128 0.08 -8.88 -3.51
CA LEU A 128 1.34 -9.12 -2.82
C LEU A 128 2.00 -10.47 -3.19
N LYS A 129 1.21 -11.46 -3.61
CA LYS A 129 1.72 -12.76 -4.08
C LYS A 129 2.26 -12.69 -5.50
N LYS A 130 1.76 -11.77 -6.34
CA LYS A 130 2.29 -11.62 -7.70
C LYS A 130 3.75 -11.18 -7.61
N PRO A 131 4.67 -11.88 -8.29
CA PRO A 131 6.03 -11.40 -8.38
C PRO A 131 5.99 -9.98 -8.97
N GLU A 132 6.75 -9.08 -8.38
CA GLU A 132 6.85 -7.73 -8.90
C GLU A 132 7.35 -7.79 -10.34
N GLU A 133 6.52 -7.35 -11.28
CA GLU A 133 6.92 -7.28 -12.69
C GLU A 133 8.16 -6.41 -12.80
N SER A 134 9.21 -6.96 -13.38
CA SER A 134 10.52 -6.33 -13.41
C SER A 134 11.09 -6.39 -14.80
N PHE A 135 11.76 -5.34 -15.17
CA PHE A 135 12.60 -5.31 -16.37
C PHE A 135 13.90 -6.04 -16.07
N VAL A 136 14.14 -7.14 -16.78
CA VAL A 136 15.35 -7.95 -16.61
C VAL A 136 16.29 -7.71 -17.78
N ILE A 137 17.44 -7.16 -17.50
CA ILE A 137 18.48 -6.90 -18.50
C ILE A 137 19.64 -7.84 -18.25
N LYS A 138 19.95 -8.65 -19.24
CA LYS A 138 21.10 -9.56 -19.21
C LYS A 138 22.22 -8.97 -20.06
N THR A 139 23.33 -8.68 -19.44
CA THR A 139 24.58 -8.34 -20.16
C THR A 139 25.55 -9.52 -20.08
N LYS A 140 26.65 -9.46 -20.86
CA LYS A 140 27.68 -10.53 -20.83
C LYS A 140 28.30 -10.73 -19.42
N SER A 141 28.24 -9.73 -18.57
CA SER A 141 28.92 -9.72 -17.26
C SER A 141 27.96 -9.70 -16.06
N CYS A 142 26.69 -9.34 -16.24
CA CYS A 142 25.74 -9.21 -15.12
C CYS A 142 24.29 -9.27 -15.59
N VAL A 143 23.41 -9.54 -14.61
CA VAL A 143 21.96 -9.46 -14.77
C VAL A 143 21.45 -8.34 -13.86
N PHE A 144 20.71 -7.39 -14.42
CA PHE A 144 20.03 -6.33 -13.68
C PHE A 144 18.54 -6.61 -13.66
N THR A 145 17.94 -6.51 -12.53
CA THR A 145 16.48 -6.58 -12.35
C THR A 145 16.00 -5.26 -11.78
N ILE A 146 15.16 -4.56 -12.52
CA ILE A 146 14.61 -3.26 -12.12
C ILE A 146 13.08 -3.39 -12.13
N PRO A 147 12.39 -3.23 -10.98
CA PRO A 147 10.95 -3.23 -10.94
C PRO A 147 10.37 -2.16 -11.87
N PHE A 148 9.34 -2.49 -12.67
CA PHE A 148 8.73 -1.54 -13.60
C PHE A 148 8.27 -0.25 -12.90
N ARG A 149 7.75 -0.35 -11.67
CA ARG A 149 7.33 0.81 -10.88
C ARG A 149 8.45 1.81 -10.55
N LYS A 150 9.72 1.41 -10.67
CA LYS A 150 10.88 2.28 -10.47
C LYS A 150 11.35 2.92 -11.77
N ILE A 151 10.81 2.53 -12.92
CA ILE A 151 11.18 3.05 -14.22
C ILE A 151 10.19 4.14 -14.59
N GLU A 152 10.69 5.33 -14.85
CA GLU A 152 9.91 6.44 -15.36
C GLU A 152 9.75 6.33 -16.88
N TYR A 153 10.85 6.19 -17.56
CA TYR A 153 10.91 5.87 -18.99
C TYR A 153 12.26 5.27 -19.39
N VAL A 154 12.31 4.73 -20.60
CA VAL A 154 13.50 4.11 -21.16
C VAL A 154 13.77 4.74 -22.52
N GLU A 155 15.02 5.09 -22.78
CA GLU A 155 15.49 5.63 -24.05
C GLU A 155 16.66 4.80 -24.58
N ILE A 156 16.72 4.64 -25.88
CA ILE A 156 17.84 3.99 -26.55
C ILE A 156 18.52 5.01 -27.46
N ASN A 157 19.79 5.27 -27.20
CA ASN A 157 20.59 6.15 -28.02
C ASN A 157 21.96 5.50 -28.33
N ALA A 158 22.30 5.40 -29.61
CA ALA A 158 23.60 4.89 -30.10
C ALA A 158 24.04 3.56 -29.45
N LYS A 159 23.14 2.58 -29.26
CA LYS A 159 23.37 1.27 -28.63
C LYS A 159 23.59 1.35 -27.10
N ILE A 160 23.19 2.43 -26.50
CA ILE A 160 23.14 2.57 -25.02
C ILE A 160 21.69 2.67 -24.62
N LEU A 161 21.29 1.84 -23.67
CA LEU A 161 19.99 1.89 -23.03
C LEU A 161 20.11 2.81 -21.80
N TYR A 162 19.32 3.86 -21.77
CA TYR A 162 19.19 4.77 -20.64
C TYR A 162 17.89 4.47 -19.95
N ILE A 163 17.94 4.08 -18.67
CA ILE A 163 16.78 3.82 -17.84
C ILE A 163 16.68 4.94 -16.83
N TYR A 164 15.66 5.76 -16.96
CA TYR A 164 15.35 6.85 -16.05
C TYR A 164 14.49 6.32 -14.93
N LEU A 165 14.96 6.49 -13.71
CA LEU A 165 14.30 5.96 -12.51
C LEU A 165 13.52 7.06 -11.80
N ALA A 166 12.42 6.70 -11.17
CA ALA A 166 11.54 7.61 -10.43
C ALA A 166 12.24 8.35 -9.26
N ASP A 167 13.43 7.91 -8.84
CA ASP A 167 14.27 8.60 -7.86
C ASP A 167 15.26 9.60 -8.50
N GLY A 168 15.09 9.89 -9.80
CA GLY A 168 15.94 10.80 -10.58
C GLY A 168 17.27 10.21 -11.01
N LYS A 169 17.57 8.95 -10.71
CA LYS A 169 18.80 8.30 -11.16
C LYS A 169 18.66 7.77 -12.59
N ILE A 170 19.78 7.78 -13.32
CA ILE A 170 19.89 7.21 -14.66
C ILE A 170 20.80 5.99 -14.61
N ARG A 171 20.34 4.89 -15.21
CA ARG A 171 21.15 3.70 -15.45
C ARG A 171 21.49 3.60 -16.92
N GLU A 172 22.77 3.56 -17.22
CA GLU A 172 23.28 3.39 -18.58
C GLU A 172 23.77 1.95 -18.79
N ILE A 173 23.26 1.30 -19.82
CA ILE A 173 23.61 -0.08 -20.14
C ILE A 173 23.94 -0.16 -21.61
N GLY A 174 25.21 -0.44 -21.92
CA GLY A 174 25.67 -0.69 -23.28
C GLY A 174 25.23 -2.07 -23.74
N GLY A 175 24.67 -2.15 -24.96
CA GLY A 175 24.25 -3.39 -25.58
C GLY A 175 23.67 -3.17 -26.97
N SER A 176 23.34 -4.25 -27.68
CA SER A 176 22.57 -4.19 -28.92
C SER A 176 21.07 -4.34 -28.60
N MET A 177 20.21 -3.92 -29.53
CA MET A 177 18.76 -4.02 -29.34
C MET A 177 18.27 -5.46 -29.14
N THR A 178 19.00 -6.44 -29.65
CA THR A 178 18.76 -7.88 -29.47
C THR A 178 19.13 -8.40 -28.08
N ASP A 179 19.83 -7.60 -27.28
CA ASP A 179 20.17 -7.97 -25.89
C ASP A 179 19.09 -7.57 -24.88
N PHE A 180 18.00 -6.92 -25.34
CA PHE A 180 16.95 -6.33 -24.52
C PHE A 180 15.54 -6.94 -24.74
N GLU A 181 15.47 -8.14 -25.33
CA GLU A 181 14.21 -8.91 -25.47
C GLU A 181 13.89 -9.76 -24.24
#